data_6a7d67da3457b666822bc271c2c3c199
#
_entry.id   6a7d67da3457b666822bc271c2c3c199
#
_cell.length_a   1.000
_cell.length_b   1.000
_cell.length_c   1.000
_cell.angle_alpha   90.00
_cell.angle_beta   90.00
_cell.angle_gamma   90.00
#
_symmetry.space_group_name_H-M   'P 1'
#
loop_
_entity.id
_entity.type
_entity.pdbx_description
1 polymer ?
#
loop_
_entity_poly.entity_id
_entity_poly.type
_entity_poly.pdbx_seq_one_letter_code
_entity_poly.pdbx_strand_id
1 'polypeptide(L)' 'MSESELENWKRVKEALEEADKTDSYFYKRAVAICEGKEDPLK' A
#
# COMPACT_ATOMS: atom_id res chain seq x y z
N MET A 1 -11.05 6.29 6.01
CA MET A 1 -9.72 6.74 5.52
C MET A 1 -9.91 7.92 4.58
N SER A 2 -9.07 8.93 4.68
CA SER A 2 -9.20 10.10 3.84
C SER A 2 -8.58 9.86 2.47
N GLU A 3 -9.01 10.67 1.50
CA GLU A 3 -8.47 10.55 0.14
C GLU A 3 -6.97 10.81 0.11
N SER A 4 -6.49 11.69 0.95
CA SER A 4 -5.06 11.98 1.01
C SER A 4 -4.27 10.75 1.42
N GLU A 5 -4.76 10.00 2.39
CA GLU A 5 -4.10 8.80 2.82
C GLU A 5 -4.11 7.73 1.74
N LEU A 6 -5.23 7.62 1.04
CA LEU A 6 -5.35 6.65 -0.04
C LEU A 6 -4.35 6.96 -1.15
N GLU A 7 -4.21 8.22 -1.52
CA GLU A 7 -3.25 8.63 -2.53
C GLU A 7 -1.83 8.35 -2.10
N ASN A 8 -1.53 8.57 -0.81
CA ASN A 8 -0.23 8.26 -0.26
C ASN A 8 0.09 6.78 -0.41
N TRP A 9 -0.87 5.93 -0.08
CA TRP A 9 -0.66 4.49 -0.17
C TRP A 9 -0.50 4.02 -1.61
N LYS A 10 -1.18 4.68 -2.55
CA LYS A 10 -0.99 4.39 -3.96
C LYS A 10 0.44 4.68 -4.40
N ARG A 11 0.99 5.79 -3.93
CA ARG A 11 2.38 6.14 -4.23
C ARG A 11 3.35 5.15 -3.62
N VAL A 12 3.11 4.76 -2.38
CA VAL A 12 3.95 3.79 -1.72
C VAL A 12 3.93 2.47 -2.50
N LYS A 13 2.75 2.04 -2.90
CA LYS A 13 2.61 0.81 -3.67
C LYS A 13 3.41 0.89 -4.97
N GLU A 14 3.25 1.95 -5.72
CA GLU A 14 3.97 2.11 -6.99
C GLU A 14 5.47 2.18 -6.79
N ALA A 15 5.91 2.90 -5.78
CA ALA A 15 7.33 3.02 -5.49
C ALA A 15 7.94 1.66 -5.15
N LEU A 16 7.21 0.86 -4.39
CA LEU A 16 7.69 -0.48 -4.03
C LEU A 16 7.72 -1.40 -5.23
N GLU A 17 6.76 -1.26 -6.13
CA GLU A 17 6.75 -2.05 -7.35
C GLU A 17 7.96 -1.72 -8.24
N GLU A 18 8.28 -0.44 -8.35
CA GLU A 18 9.43 -0.01 -9.12
C GLU A 18 10.74 -0.43 -8.49
N ALA A 19 10.78 -0.48 -7.17
CA ALA A 19 11.96 -0.91 -6.44
C ALA A 19 12.05 -2.43 -6.33
N ASP A 20 11.10 -3.14 -6.91
CA ASP A 20 11.04 -4.61 -6.88
C ASP A 20 10.94 -5.14 -5.44
N LYS A 21 10.16 -4.45 -4.63
CA LYS A 21 9.95 -4.80 -3.23
C LYS A 21 8.52 -5.25 -2.98
N THR A 22 7.98 -6.02 -3.90
CA THR A 22 6.58 -6.44 -3.83
C THR A 22 6.36 -7.56 -2.83
N ASP A 23 7.41 -8.10 -2.27
CA ASP A 23 7.31 -9.15 -1.25
C ASP A 23 7.39 -8.60 0.17
N SER A 24 7.52 -7.28 0.33
CA SER A 24 7.61 -6.69 1.65
C SER A 24 6.23 -6.54 2.28
N TYR A 25 6.17 -6.50 3.60
CA TYR A 25 4.93 -6.28 4.31
C TYR A 25 4.35 -4.91 3.99
N PHE A 26 5.22 -3.94 3.79
CA PHE A 26 4.79 -2.60 3.43
C PHE A 26 3.99 -2.61 2.14
N TYR A 27 4.46 -3.38 1.18
CA TYR A 27 3.75 -3.50 -0.08
C TYR A 27 2.39 -4.17 0.11
N LYS A 28 2.36 -5.25 0.86
CA LYS A 28 1.11 -5.96 1.15
C LYS A 28 0.11 -5.04 1.85
N ARG A 29 0.60 -4.25 2.77
CA ARG A 29 -0.23 -3.29 3.47
C ARG A 29 -0.79 -2.23 2.50
N ALA A 30 0.08 -1.70 1.64
CA ALA A 30 -0.32 -0.70 0.67
C ALA A 30 -1.38 -1.26 -0.29
N VAL A 31 -1.19 -2.47 -0.76
CA VAL A 31 -2.15 -3.11 -1.65
C VAL A 31 -3.49 -3.29 -0.95
N ALA A 32 -3.48 -3.78 0.28
CA ALA A 32 -4.71 -4.00 1.02
C ALA A 32 -5.47 -2.70 1.22
N ILE A 33 -4.77 -1.64 1.56
CA ILE A 33 -5.39 -0.33 1.78
C ILE A 33 -5.95 0.21 0.47
N CYS A 34 -5.21 0.07 -0.62
CA CYS A 34 -5.64 0.56 -1.93
C CYS A 34 -6.85 -0.20 -2.44
N GLU A 35 -7.01 -1.46 -2.06
CA GLU A 35 -8.14 -2.28 -2.46
C GLU A 35 -9.32 -2.15 -1.51
N GLY A 36 -9.17 -1.39 -0.45
CA GLY A 36 -10.24 -1.20 0.53
C GLY A 36 -10.36 -2.35 1.52
N LYS A 37 -9.33 -3.15 1.64
CA LYS A 37 -9.30 -4.28 2.58
C LYS A 37 -8.70 -3.86 3.90
N GLU A 38 -8.82 -4.70 4.91
CA GLU A 38 -8.23 -4.42 6.20
C GLU A 38 -6.71 -4.47 6.13
N ASP A 39 -6.09 -3.58 6.91
CA ASP A 39 -4.65 -3.53 7.03
C ASP A 39 -4.15 -4.84 7.67
N PRO A 40 -3.28 -5.59 7.00
CA PRO A 40 -2.80 -6.86 7.54
C PRO A 40 -1.92 -6.73 8.78
N LEU A 41 -1.47 -5.52 9.07
CA LEU A 41 -0.66 -5.28 10.25
C LEU A 41 -1.47 -4.80 11.45
N LYS A 42 -2.76 -4.77 11.30
CA LYS A 42 -3.65 -4.28 12.35
C LYS A 42 -3.94 -5.35 13.37
#